data_9b4fc317170530534c30494af804fc39
#
_entry.id   9b4fc317170530534c30494af804fc39
#
_cell.length_a   1.000
_cell.length_b   1.000
_cell.length_c   1.000
_cell.angle_alpha   90.00
_cell.angle_beta   90.00
_cell.angle_gamma   90.00
#
_symmetry.space_group_name_H-M   'P 1'
#
loop_
_entity.id
_entity.type
_entity.pdbx_description
1 polymer ?
#
loop_
_entity_poly.entity_id
_entity_poly.type
_entity_poly.pdbx_seq_one_letter_code
_entity_poly.pdbx_strand_id
1 'polypeptide(L)'
;MAEIISDKAPRELGYRMPAEWEKQDAVWLQWPEAHPVSSQKQPLTYQMTMEKTWLLMAWELHKHVRVCILARSEKHRDHILSMMAYYGYDARRVDIHVTRMADVWHRDSGPIFVVNNQGKLAVTDWNFNGWGTYPQWGEAEKHIPGTVANILDVPIFKAPLVTEGGAIEVNGSGSLMATKSSIINDNRNPGMSQQEIEKGLGDYLGVTNFIWLSGAPPEVCEQQLGDGTDYHVDIAARFVDKNKVLYTWTDDKADPRYPYLLNHLVELQAACDEDGDPLTLIPLYLPEGGIYSIGERRDPALGSGSGFTDAAYANYLVTNDLVLIPAFGNVNDVKAQSVLAGCFPNRAVVPVPVVSLTAEGGAIHCVTQQQPTALGVDLTADRGHQHIDTGV
;
A
#
# COMPACT_ATOMS: atom_id res chain seq x y z
N MET A 1 0.76 -26.25 -2.40
CA MET A 1 0.38 -25.32 -1.31
C MET A 1 1.66 -24.77 -0.73
N ALA A 2 1.74 -23.46 -0.53
CA ALA A 2 2.90 -22.82 0.10
C ALA A 2 3.22 -23.49 1.45
N GLU A 3 4.51 -23.64 1.73
CA GLU A 3 4.99 -24.15 3.01
C GLU A 3 4.74 -23.12 4.11
N ILE A 4 4.06 -23.52 5.18
CA ILE A 4 3.86 -22.66 6.36
C ILE A 4 5.03 -22.94 7.31
N ILE A 5 5.86 -21.91 7.53
CA ILE A 5 6.95 -21.98 8.50
C ILE A 5 6.42 -21.41 9.83
N SER A 6 6.42 -22.25 10.87
CA SER A 6 5.85 -21.91 12.19
C SER A 6 6.81 -22.07 13.36
N ASP A 7 7.95 -22.71 13.14
CA ASP A 7 8.93 -23.05 14.19
C ASP A 7 10.05 -22.01 14.33
N LYS A 8 10.16 -21.07 13.38
CA LYS A 8 11.17 -20.02 13.36
C LYS A 8 10.59 -18.71 12.83
N ALA A 9 11.01 -17.60 13.41
CA ALA A 9 10.72 -16.29 12.86
C ALA A 9 11.56 -16.02 11.59
N PRO A 10 11.05 -15.22 10.64
CA PRO A 10 11.78 -14.85 9.42
C PRO A 10 13.21 -14.36 9.68
N ARG A 11 13.39 -13.49 10.68
CA ARG A 11 14.70 -12.94 11.06
C ARG A 11 15.73 -14.02 11.42
N GLU A 12 15.32 -15.11 12.07
CA GLU A 12 16.21 -16.24 12.41
C GLU A 12 16.74 -16.97 11.17
N LEU A 13 16.04 -16.84 10.05
CA LEU A 13 16.40 -17.39 8.75
C LEU A 13 17.04 -16.34 7.82
N GLY A 14 17.39 -15.18 8.37
CA GLY A 14 18.05 -14.09 7.65
C GLY A 14 17.15 -13.29 6.74
N TYR A 15 15.82 -13.35 6.90
CA TYR A 15 14.88 -12.54 6.14
C TYR A 15 14.78 -11.11 6.71
N ARG A 16 14.60 -10.15 5.82
CA ARG A 16 14.23 -8.77 6.09
C ARG A 16 13.20 -8.26 5.09
N MET A 17 12.45 -7.24 5.43
CA MET A 17 11.67 -6.46 4.47
C MET A 17 12.62 -5.48 3.76
N PRO A 18 12.74 -5.53 2.41
CA PRO A 18 13.50 -4.55 1.65
C PRO A 18 12.82 -3.17 1.66
N ALA A 19 13.61 -2.11 1.49
CA ALA A 19 13.05 -0.80 1.20
C ALA A 19 12.30 -0.79 -0.14
N GLU A 20 11.28 0.07 -0.27
CA GLU A 20 10.47 0.09 -1.48
C GLU A 20 11.26 0.50 -2.74
N TRP A 21 12.33 1.27 -2.59
CA TRP A 21 13.23 1.64 -3.71
C TRP A 21 14.26 0.56 -4.09
N GLU A 22 14.33 -0.55 -3.35
CA GLU A 22 15.14 -1.70 -3.78
C GLU A 22 14.52 -2.36 -5.02
N LYS A 23 15.30 -3.16 -5.73
CA LYS A 23 14.86 -3.76 -7.00
C LYS A 23 13.66 -4.68 -6.80
N GLN A 24 12.70 -4.57 -7.70
CA GLN A 24 11.43 -5.29 -7.67
C GLN A 24 11.25 -6.16 -8.92
N ASP A 25 10.64 -7.32 -8.74
CA ASP A 25 10.25 -8.23 -9.83
C ASP A 25 8.82 -7.95 -10.30
N ALA A 26 7.93 -7.57 -9.39
CA ALA A 26 6.52 -7.32 -9.71
C ALA A 26 5.89 -6.25 -8.80
N VAL A 27 4.76 -5.71 -9.27
CA VAL A 27 3.79 -4.98 -8.46
C VAL A 27 2.44 -5.69 -8.56
N TRP A 28 1.83 -5.93 -7.41
CA TRP A 28 0.54 -6.61 -7.28
C TRP A 28 -0.60 -5.60 -7.12
N LEU A 29 -1.75 -5.91 -7.72
CA LEU A 29 -2.98 -5.11 -7.69
C LEU A 29 -4.19 -6.04 -7.49
N GLN A 30 -5.20 -5.57 -6.76
CA GLN A 30 -6.56 -6.12 -6.82
C GLN A 30 -7.38 -5.24 -7.76
N TRP A 31 -8.02 -5.83 -8.78
CA TRP A 31 -8.75 -5.04 -9.77
C TRP A 31 -10.16 -4.68 -9.29
N PRO A 32 -10.60 -3.43 -9.46
CA PRO A 32 -11.92 -2.99 -9.01
C PRO A 32 -13.03 -3.69 -9.78
N GLU A 33 -14.03 -4.14 -9.07
CA GLU A 33 -15.29 -4.61 -9.61
C GLU A 33 -16.43 -4.05 -8.76
N ALA A 34 -17.62 -3.87 -9.35
CA ALA A 34 -18.78 -3.40 -8.61
C ALA A 34 -19.03 -4.29 -7.37
N HIS A 35 -19.06 -3.67 -6.21
CA HIS A 35 -19.03 -4.33 -4.91
C HIS A 35 -20.23 -5.24 -4.69
N PRO A 36 -20.07 -6.54 -4.33
CA PRO A 36 -21.16 -7.40 -3.94
C PRO A 36 -21.66 -7.11 -2.51
N VAL A 37 -20.87 -6.42 -1.69
CA VAL A 37 -21.15 -6.16 -0.28
C VAL A 37 -21.86 -4.82 -0.07
N SER A 38 -21.71 -3.85 -0.98
CA SER A 38 -22.47 -2.61 -0.91
C SER A 38 -23.92 -2.90 -1.37
N SER A 39 -24.87 -2.68 -0.50
CA SER A 39 -26.31 -2.75 -0.80
C SER A 39 -26.76 -1.69 -1.81
N GLN A 40 -25.89 -0.79 -2.21
CA GLN A 40 -26.13 0.24 -3.21
C GLN A 40 -25.40 -0.10 -4.51
N LYS A 41 -26.16 -0.20 -5.61
CA LYS A 41 -25.59 -0.27 -6.96
C LYS A 41 -24.82 1.02 -7.23
N GLN A 42 -23.50 0.95 -7.15
CA GLN A 42 -22.67 2.08 -7.58
C GLN A 42 -22.96 2.39 -9.06
N PRO A 43 -23.02 3.66 -9.45
CA PRO A 43 -23.23 4.02 -10.84
C PRO A 43 -22.15 3.41 -11.73
N LEU A 44 -22.50 2.93 -12.91
CA LEU A 44 -21.53 2.45 -13.93
C LEU A 44 -20.41 3.46 -14.19
N THR A 45 -20.71 4.76 -14.08
CA THR A 45 -19.74 5.84 -14.20
C THR A 45 -18.64 5.79 -13.13
N TYR A 46 -18.96 5.36 -11.92
CA TYR A 46 -18.00 5.21 -10.84
C TYR A 46 -17.01 4.08 -11.13
N GLN A 47 -17.52 2.88 -11.41
CA GLN A 47 -16.66 1.75 -11.78
C GLN A 47 -15.75 2.07 -12.96
N MET A 48 -16.30 2.68 -14.02
CA MET A 48 -15.51 3.08 -15.18
C MET A 48 -14.41 4.10 -14.84
N THR A 49 -14.63 4.97 -13.86
CA THR A 49 -13.63 5.95 -13.43
C THR A 49 -12.54 5.28 -12.60
N MET A 50 -12.89 4.35 -11.71
CA MET A 50 -11.94 3.54 -10.95
C MET A 50 -11.08 2.69 -11.90
N GLU A 51 -11.68 1.95 -12.81
CA GLU A 51 -10.94 1.12 -13.79
C GLU A 51 -9.97 1.93 -14.66
N LYS A 52 -10.30 3.18 -15.00
CA LYS A 52 -9.34 4.06 -15.72
C LYS A 52 -8.08 4.35 -14.91
N THR A 53 -8.21 4.55 -13.60
CA THR A 53 -7.05 4.73 -12.71
C THR A 53 -6.19 3.47 -12.70
N TRP A 54 -6.79 2.27 -12.57
CA TRP A 54 -6.07 0.99 -12.64
C TRP A 54 -5.41 0.75 -13.99
N LEU A 55 -6.13 1.01 -15.08
CA LEU A 55 -5.56 0.92 -16.43
C LEU A 55 -4.34 1.84 -16.57
N LEU A 56 -4.41 3.08 -16.11
CA LEU A 56 -3.26 3.99 -16.20
C LEU A 56 -2.10 3.52 -15.33
N MET A 57 -2.35 3.09 -14.08
CA MET A 57 -1.29 2.51 -13.24
C MET A 57 -0.65 1.29 -13.90
N ALA A 58 -1.44 0.32 -14.35
CA ALA A 58 -0.93 -0.87 -15.01
C ALA A 58 -0.19 -0.53 -16.32
N TRP A 59 -0.65 0.47 -17.09
CA TRP A 59 0.02 0.96 -18.30
C TRP A 59 1.41 1.54 -18.00
N GLU A 60 1.54 2.30 -16.94
CA GLU A 60 2.86 2.84 -16.59
C GLU A 60 3.76 1.76 -15.98
N LEU A 61 3.23 0.94 -15.08
CA LEU A 61 3.98 -0.11 -14.40
C LEU A 61 4.53 -1.17 -15.35
N HIS A 62 3.74 -1.68 -16.31
CA HIS A 62 4.17 -2.81 -17.16
C HIS A 62 5.41 -2.51 -18.02
N LYS A 63 5.76 -1.24 -18.22
CA LYS A 63 6.98 -0.82 -18.92
C LYS A 63 8.25 -1.06 -18.10
N HIS A 64 8.13 -1.07 -16.77
CA HIS A 64 9.25 -1.05 -15.84
C HIS A 64 9.35 -2.31 -14.96
N VAL A 65 8.20 -2.92 -14.64
CA VAL A 65 8.10 -4.06 -13.75
C VAL A 65 6.96 -4.96 -14.21
N ARG A 66 6.95 -6.23 -13.81
CA ARG A 66 5.81 -7.12 -14.05
C ARG A 66 4.60 -6.67 -13.23
N VAL A 67 3.42 -6.73 -13.81
CA VAL A 67 2.17 -6.40 -13.11
C VAL A 67 1.39 -7.68 -12.84
N CYS A 68 1.15 -7.98 -11.57
CA CYS A 68 0.34 -9.11 -11.14
C CYS A 68 -1.02 -8.60 -10.66
N ILE A 69 -2.10 -9.12 -11.22
CA ILE A 69 -3.45 -8.66 -10.95
C ILE A 69 -4.26 -9.80 -10.36
N LEU A 70 -4.97 -9.53 -9.27
CA LEU A 70 -6.00 -10.41 -8.76
C LEU A 70 -7.35 -10.00 -9.33
N ALA A 71 -8.07 -10.96 -9.91
CA ALA A 71 -9.41 -10.83 -10.44
C ALA A 71 -10.37 -11.73 -9.66
N ARG A 72 -11.59 -11.26 -9.42
CA ARG A 72 -12.58 -11.95 -8.57
C ARG A 72 -13.16 -13.22 -9.22
N SER A 73 -13.15 -13.30 -10.54
CA SER A 73 -13.74 -14.42 -11.31
C SER A 73 -13.09 -14.52 -12.69
N GLU A 74 -13.29 -15.64 -13.38
CA GLU A 74 -12.88 -15.82 -14.77
C GLU A 74 -13.48 -14.75 -15.69
N LYS A 75 -14.77 -14.44 -15.50
CA LYS A 75 -15.44 -13.37 -16.25
C LYS A 75 -14.78 -12.00 -16.02
N HIS A 76 -14.39 -11.73 -14.78
CA HIS A 76 -13.70 -10.49 -14.42
C HIS A 76 -12.31 -10.44 -15.06
N ARG A 77 -11.54 -11.55 -15.03
CA ARG A 77 -10.27 -11.68 -15.75
C ARG A 77 -10.43 -11.40 -17.23
N ASP A 78 -11.43 -12.01 -17.89
CA ASP A 78 -11.66 -11.86 -19.33
C ASP A 78 -12.03 -10.40 -19.68
N HIS A 79 -12.77 -9.70 -18.80
CA HIS A 79 -13.04 -8.28 -18.93
C HIS A 79 -11.76 -7.45 -18.87
N ILE A 80 -10.89 -7.69 -17.88
CA ILE A 80 -9.61 -7.00 -17.73
C ILE A 80 -8.73 -7.22 -18.96
N LEU A 81 -8.60 -8.47 -19.41
CA LEU A 81 -7.80 -8.80 -20.60
C LEU A 81 -8.33 -8.10 -21.85
N SER A 82 -9.66 -8.04 -22.01
CA SER A 82 -10.29 -7.36 -23.15
C SER A 82 -10.00 -5.86 -23.15
N MET A 83 -10.05 -5.21 -21.97
CA MET A 83 -9.68 -3.80 -21.83
C MET A 83 -8.21 -3.57 -22.13
N MET A 84 -7.33 -4.39 -21.57
CA MET A 84 -5.90 -4.28 -21.79
C MET A 84 -5.53 -4.46 -23.28
N ALA A 85 -6.10 -5.46 -23.94
CA ALA A 85 -5.91 -5.68 -25.37
C ALA A 85 -6.37 -4.47 -26.21
N TYR A 86 -7.53 -3.88 -25.86
CA TYR A 86 -8.03 -2.68 -26.54
C TYR A 86 -7.07 -1.50 -26.45
N TYR A 87 -6.37 -1.34 -25.31
CA TYR A 87 -5.39 -0.27 -25.10
C TYR A 87 -3.94 -0.66 -25.50
N GLY A 88 -3.72 -1.85 -26.05
CA GLY A 88 -2.42 -2.27 -26.60
C GLY A 88 -1.37 -2.63 -25.54
N TYR A 89 -1.77 -3.17 -24.40
CA TYR A 89 -0.83 -3.63 -23.36
C TYR A 89 0.03 -4.80 -23.84
N ASP A 90 1.28 -4.84 -23.39
CA ASP A 90 2.12 -6.02 -23.56
C ASP A 90 1.71 -7.10 -22.56
N ALA A 91 0.87 -8.03 -23.00
CA ALA A 91 0.35 -9.13 -22.20
C ALA A 91 1.44 -10.00 -21.56
N ARG A 92 2.67 -10.03 -22.10
CA ARG A 92 3.79 -10.81 -21.56
C ARG A 92 4.30 -10.28 -20.21
N ARG A 93 3.92 -9.07 -19.82
CA ARG A 93 4.32 -8.41 -18.57
C ARG A 93 3.18 -8.23 -17.59
N VAL A 94 2.04 -8.81 -17.87
CA VAL A 94 0.84 -8.73 -17.03
C VAL A 94 0.32 -10.13 -16.75
N ASP A 95 0.23 -10.52 -15.49
CA ASP A 95 -0.34 -11.78 -15.03
C ASP A 95 -1.64 -11.52 -14.30
N ILE A 96 -2.69 -12.25 -14.66
CA ILE A 96 -4.00 -12.11 -13.99
C ILE A 96 -4.39 -13.43 -13.36
N HIS A 97 -4.55 -13.42 -12.04
CA HIS A 97 -4.88 -14.57 -11.23
C HIS A 97 -6.29 -14.45 -10.67
N VAL A 98 -7.08 -15.52 -10.76
CA VAL A 98 -8.45 -15.52 -10.24
C VAL A 98 -8.46 -16.03 -8.80
N THR A 99 -8.99 -15.19 -7.90
CA THR A 99 -9.23 -15.54 -6.50
C THR A 99 -10.43 -14.79 -5.96
N ARG A 100 -11.04 -15.30 -4.89
CA ARG A 100 -12.05 -14.52 -4.17
C ARG A 100 -11.38 -13.30 -3.58
N MET A 101 -12.01 -12.15 -3.70
CA MET A 101 -11.57 -10.91 -3.09
C MET A 101 -12.80 -10.01 -2.88
N ALA A 102 -12.76 -9.16 -1.90
CA ALA A 102 -13.88 -8.27 -1.56
C ALA A 102 -13.61 -6.84 -2.00
N ASP A 103 -12.34 -6.41 -2.00
CA ASP A 103 -11.98 -5.01 -2.20
C ASP A 103 -10.70 -4.85 -3.02
N VAL A 104 -10.14 -3.65 -3.06
CA VAL A 104 -9.01 -3.24 -3.89
C VAL A 104 -7.73 -2.93 -3.09
N TRP A 105 -7.81 -2.93 -1.77
CA TRP A 105 -6.77 -2.46 -0.85
C TRP A 105 -5.65 -3.50 -0.67
N HIS A 106 -4.95 -3.81 -1.78
CA HIS A 106 -3.94 -4.87 -1.80
C HIS A 106 -2.72 -4.57 -0.93
N ARG A 107 -2.44 -3.30 -0.63
CA ARG A 107 -1.40 -2.91 0.33
C ARG A 107 -1.67 -3.49 1.71
N ASP A 108 -2.93 -3.52 2.11
CA ASP A 108 -3.32 -3.84 3.48
C ASP A 108 -3.75 -5.30 3.65
N SER A 109 -4.52 -5.82 2.71
CA SER A 109 -4.96 -7.22 2.73
C SER A 109 -3.96 -8.19 2.08
N GLY A 110 -3.02 -7.67 1.31
CA GLY A 110 -2.02 -8.45 0.58
C GLY A 110 -0.84 -8.92 1.45
N PRO A 111 0.08 -9.68 0.84
CA PRO A 111 1.28 -10.13 1.53
C PRO A 111 2.27 -9.00 1.78
N ILE A 112 2.99 -9.03 2.90
CA ILE A 112 4.22 -8.29 3.06
C ILE A 112 5.38 -9.21 2.71
N PHE A 113 6.19 -8.83 1.73
CA PHE A 113 7.27 -9.65 1.24
C PHE A 113 8.56 -9.43 2.03
N VAL A 114 9.30 -10.52 2.25
CA VAL A 114 10.62 -10.51 2.86
C VAL A 114 11.61 -11.31 2.02
N VAL A 115 12.88 -10.89 2.01
CA VAL A 115 13.96 -11.56 1.27
C VAL A 115 15.09 -11.88 2.23
N ASN A 116 15.65 -13.09 2.14
CA ASN A 116 16.77 -13.49 2.98
C ASN A 116 18.13 -13.19 2.33
N ASN A 117 19.21 -13.39 3.11
CA ASN A 117 20.60 -13.16 2.66
C ASN A 117 21.03 -14.08 1.49
N GLN A 118 20.24 -15.10 1.16
CA GLN A 118 20.44 -15.97 0.00
C GLN A 118 19.61 -15.52 -1.22
N GLY A 119 18.91 -14.41 -1.11
CA GLY A 119 18.00 -13.88 -2.13
C GLY A 119 16.69 -14.66 -2.28
N LYS A 120 16.30 -15.48 -1.30
CA LYS A 120 15.03 -16.21 -1.34
C LYS A 120 13.88 -15.35 -0.85
N LEU A 121 12.77 -15.38 -1.57
CA LEU A 121 11.52 -14.70 -1.23
C LEU A 121 10.70 -15.52 -0.23
N ALA A 122 10.02 -14.83 0.66
CA ALA A 122 8.93 -15.37 1.46
C ALA A 122 7.83 -14.32 1.65
N VAL A 123 6.66 -14.78 2.07
CA VAL A 123 5.52 -13.96 2.44
C VAL A 123 5.37 -13.93 3.95
N THR A 124 5.10 -12.77 4.51
CA THR A 124 4.58 -12.64 5.88
C THR A 124 3.10 -12.27 5.83
N ASP A 125 2.29 -12.98 6.61
CA ASP A 125 0.84 -12.80 6.71
C ASP A 125 0.50 -12.24 8.10
N TRP A 126 -0.09 -11.05 8.13
CA TRP A 126 -0.27 -10.23 9.32
C TRP A 126 -1.72 -10.19 9.82
N ASN A 127 -2.50 -11.23 9.55
CA ASN A 127 -3.84 -11.42 10.09
C ASN A 127 -4.79 -10.24 9.83
N PHE A 128 -4.76 -9.67 8.62
CA PHE A 128 -5.63 -8.55 8.27
C PHE A 128 -7.06 -8.73 8.80
N ASN A 129 -7.54 -7.76 9.58
CA ASN A 129 -8.81 -7.83 10.28
C ASN A 129 -9.84 -6.79 9.83
N GLY A 130 -9.61 -6.15 8.66
CA GLY A 130 -10.47 -5.08 8.16
C GLY A 130 -10.27 -3.79 8.94
N TRP A 131 -9.03 -3.42 9.21
CA TRP A 131 -8.62 -2.24 9.98
C TRP A 131 -9.26 -2.16 11.38
N GLY A 132 -9.67 -3.31 11.93
CA GLY A 132 -10.33 -3.40 13.23
C GLY A 132 -11.77 -2.89 13.25
N THR A 133 -12.19 -2.14 12.26
CA THR A 133 -13.52 -1.54 12.14
C THR A 133 -14.45 -2.38 11.26
N TYR A 134 -13.91 -3.09 10.28
CA TYR A 134 -14.67 -3.81 9.25
C TYR A 134 -14.34 -5.32 9.22
N PRO A 135 -14.73 -6.09 10.24
CA PRO A 135 -14.35 -7.50 10.36
C PRO A 135 -14.83 -8.37 9.19
N GLN A 136 -15.93 -7.99 8.51
CA GLN A 136 -16.41 -8.69 7.32
C GLN A 136 -15.40 -8.63 6.17
N TRP A 137 -14.61 -7.56 6.05
CA TRP A 137 -13.58 -7.45 5.03
C TRP A 137 -12.34 -8.24 5.43
N GLY A 138 -11.97 -8.22 6.70
CA GLY A 138 -10.93 -9.10 7.22
C GLY A 138 -11.22 -10.57 6.89
N GLU A 139 -12.44 -11.04 7.16
CA GLU A 139 -12.84 -12.41 6.82
C GLU A 139 -12.83 -12.71 5.31
N ALA A 140 -13.17 -11.74 4.49
CA ALA A 140 -13.18 -11.90 3.03
C ALA A 140 -11.78 -11.92 2.43
N GLU A 141 -10.81 -11.20 3.01
CA GLU A 141 -9.47 -10.95 2.44
C GLU A 141 -8.33 -11.72 3.12
N LYS A 142 -8.51 -12.24 4.33
CA LYS A 142 -7.44 -12.91 5.12
C LYS A 142 -6.70 -14.06 4.41
N HIS A 143 -7.23 -14.56 3.30
CA HIS A 143 -6.60 -15.64 2.52
C HIS A 143 -5.66 -15.11 1.43
N ILE A 144 -5.66 -13.81 1.14
CA ILE A 144 -4.91 -13.21 0.01
C ILE A 144 -3.40 -13.45 0.14
N PRO A 145 -2.74 -13.26 1.31
CA PRO A 145 -1.31 -13.55 1.44
C PRO A 145 -0.97 -15.01 1.10
N GLY A 146 -1.77 -15.95 1.60
CA GLY A 146 -1.62 -17.38 1.30
C GLY A 146 -1.84 -17.72 -0.17
N THR A 147 -2.79 -17.04 -0.83
CA THR A 147 -3.03 -17.17 -2.27
C THR A 147 -1.81 -16.71 -3.06
N VAL A 148 -1.24 -15.55 -2.76
CA VAL A 148 -0.05 -15.03 -3.44
C VAL A 148 1.15 -15.93 -3.17
N ALA A 149 1.36 -16.41 -1.94
CA ALA A 149 2.43 -17.36 -1.62
C ALA A 149 2.31 -18.65 -2.44
N ASN A 150 1.09 -19.17 -2.64
CA ASN A 150 0.84 -20.35 -3.48
C ASN A 150 1.14 -20.07 -4.97
N ILE A 151 0.74 -18.91 -5.48
CA ILE A 151 1.00 -18.50 -6.87
C ILE A 151 2.51 -18.44 -7.13
N LEU A 152 3.26 -17.89 -6.20
CA LEU A 152 4.72 -17.72 -6.31
C LEU A 152 5.51 -18.97 -5.95
N ASP A 153 4.87 -19.94 -5.31
CA ASP A 153 5.50 -21.15 -4.74
C ASP A 153 6.62 -20.80 -3.73
N VAL A 154 6.30 -19.89 -2.82
CA VAL A 154 7.21 -19.42 -1.78
C VAL A 154 6.65 -19.71 -0.37
N PRO A 155 7.51 -19.84 0.64
CA PRO A 155 7.05 -20.07 2.01
C PRO A 155 6.29 -18.86 2.58
N ILE A 156 5.44 -19.16 3.57
CA ILE A 156 4.64 -18.18 4.29
C ILE A 156 4.89 -18.26 5.79
N PHE A 157 5.08 -17.12 6.43
CA PHE A 157 5.19 -16.94 7.87
C PHE A 157 3.93 -16.25 8.40
N LYS A 158 3.26 -16.86 9.36
CA LYS A 158 2.10 -16.28 10.04
C LYS A 158 2.58 -15.41 11.20
N ALA A 159 2.39 -14.08 11.08
CA ALA A 159 2.76 -13.16 12.15
C ALA A 159 1.82 -13.27 13.36
N PRO A 160 2.33 -13.04 14.58
CA PRO A 160 1.52 -13.06 15.80
C PRO A 160 0.73 -11.76 16.04
N LEU A 161 0.86 -10.78 15.13
CA LEU A 161 0.30 -9.45 15.22
C LEU A 161 -0.71 -9.22 14.10
N VAL A 162 -1.56 -8.22 14.28
CA VAL A 162 -2.36 -7.60 13.23
C VAL A 162 -1.68 -6.31 12.82
N THR A 163 -1.35 -6.17 11.55
CA THR A 163 -0.94 -4.91 10.91
C THR A 163 -1.20 -4.97 9.41
N GLU A 164 -1.09 -3.83 8.78
CA GLU A 164 -1.30 -3.65 7.34
C GLU A 164 0.00 -3.13 6.70
N GLY A 165 0.16 -3.37 5.39
CA GLY A 165 1.32 -2.86 4.66
C GLY A 165 1.41 -1.34 4.62
N GLY A 166 0.26 -0.64 4.64
CA GLY A 166 0.20 0.81 4.72
C GLY A 166 0.54 1.39 6.10
N ALA A 167 0.43 0.56 7.16
CA ALA A 167 0.76 0.95 8.52
C ALA A 167 2.27 0.96 8.82
N ILE A 168 3.10 0.39 7.93
CA ILE A 168 4.54 0.25 8.13
C ILE A 168 5.34 0.82 6.96
N GLU A 169 6.47 1.42 7.28
CA GLU A 169 7.44 1.94 6.31
C GLU A 169 8.85 1.55 6.76
N VAL A 170 9.67 0.98 5.88
CA VAL A 170 11.03 0.53 6.23
C VAL A 170 12.09 1.16 5.33
N ASN A 171 13.28 1.42 5.89
CA ASN A 171 14.42 1.88 5.10
C ASN A 171 15.27 0.74 4.52
N GLY A 172 14.91 -0.53 4.78
CA GLY A 172 15.63 -1.71 4.33
C GLY A 172 16.95 -1.98 5.05
N SER A 173 17.40 -1.08 5.91
CA SER A 173 18.68 -1.18 6.63
C SER A 173 18.52 -1.52 8.12
N GLY A 174 17.30 -1.48 8.64
CA GLY A 174 16.98 -1.82 10.03
C GLY A 174 16.05 -0.88 10.74
N SER A 175 15.65 0.27 10.13
CA SER A 175 14.64 1.16 10.71
C SER A 175 13.24 0.88 10.13
N LEU A 176 12.26 0.95 11.01
CA LEU A 176 10.83 0.93 10.70
C LEU A 176 10.19 2.19 11.27
N MET A 177 9.34 2.82 10.48
CA MET A 177 8.48 3.93 10.88
C MET A 177 7.02 3.50 10.81
N ALA A 178 6.23 3.85 11.82
CA ALA A 178 4.81 3.54 11.90
C ALA A 178 4.08 4.56 12.78
N THR A 179 2.76 4.61 12.70
CA THR A 179 1.95 5.37 13.66
C THR A 179 1.50 4.48 14.81
N LYS A 180 1.46 5.02 16.01
CA LYS A 180 0.96 4.30 17.18
C LYS A 180 -0.52 4.02 17.06
N SER A 181 -1.27 4.97 16.52
CA SER A 181 -2.72 4.86 16.35
C SER A 181 -3.14 3.69 15.47
N SER A 182 -2.33 3.30 14.45
CA SER A 182 -2.69 2.21 13.53
C SER A 182 -2.23 0.82 14.00
N ILE A 183 -1.23 0.71 14.89
CA ILE A 183 -0.67 -0.59 15.29
C ILE A 183 -0.82 -0.83 16.79
N ILE A 184 -0.49 0.18 17.64
CA ILE A 184 -0.60 0.09 19.10
C ILE A 184 -2.01 0.52 19.52
N ASN A 185 -2.98 -0.28 19.13
CA ASN A 185 -4.40 0.01 19.28
C ASN A 185 -5.15 -1.30 19.60
N ASP A 186 -6.14 -1.23 20.50
CA ASP A 186 -6.92 -2.41 20.88
C ASP A 186 -7.77 -2.98 19.74
N ASN A 187 -8.04 -2.21 18.70
CA ASN A 187 -8.73 -2.71 17.50
C ASN A 187 -7.82 -3.51 16.55
N ARG A 188 -6.50 -3.50 16.78
CA ARG A 188 -5.52 -4.34 16.09
C ARG A 188 -4.90 -5.37 17.02
N ASN A 189 -4.25 -4.92 18.10
CA ASN A 189 -3.42 -5.74 18.97
C ASN A 189 -3.85 -5.57 20.44
N PRO A 190 -5.06 -6.01 20.82
CA PRO A 190 -5.63 -5.75 22.14
C PRO A 190 -4.76 -6.31 23.27
N GLY A 191 -4.44 -5.47 24.25
CA GLY A 191 -3.69 -5.84 25.42
C GLY A 191 -2.20 -6.08 25.23
N MET A 192 -1.66 -5.90 24.01
CA MET A 192 -0.23 -6.01 23.74
C MET A 192 0.50 -4.71 24.08
N SER A 193 1.65 -4.85 24.74
CA SER A 193 2.54 -3.72 24.98
C SER A 193 3.31 -3.33 23.72
N GLN A 194 3.77 -2.09 23.66
CA GLN A 194 4.63 -1.61 22.57
C GLN A 194 5.86 -2.51 22.37
N GLN A 195 6.47 -3.00 23.44
CA GLN A 195 7.65 -3.89 23.36
C GLN A 195 7.34 -5.24 22.72
N GLU A 196 6.16 -5.82 22.99
CA GLU A 196 5.71 -7.06 22.35
C GLU A 196 5.44 -6.85 20.86
N ILE A 197 4.85 -5.71 20.49
CA ILE A 197 4.63 -5.32 19.11
C ILE A 197 5.96 -5.11 18.38
N GLU A 198 6.88 -4.34 18.95
CA GLU A 198 8.25 -4.13 18.41
C GLU A 198 9.00 -5.44 18.22
N LYS A 199 8.88 -6.36 19.18
CA LYS A 199 9.46 -7.69 19.06
C LYS A 199 8.88 -8.44 17.87
N GLY A 200 7.56 -8.45 17.69
CA GLY A 200 6.90 -9.12 16.57
C GLY A 200 7.30 -8.49 15.23
N LEU A 201 7.29 -7.15 15.11
CA LEU A 201 7.74 -6.45 13.92
C LEU A 201 9.21 -6.75 13.62
N GLY A 202 10.09 -6.73 14.64
CA GLY A 202 11.50 -7.05 14.50
C GLY A 202 11.77 -8.47 14.03
N ASP A 203 11.08 -9.43 14.61
CA ASP A 203 11.23 -10.86 14.29
C ASP A 203 10.76 -11.18 12.87
N TYR A 204 9.71 -10.48 12.38
CA TYR A 204 9.09 -10.78 11.08
C TYR A 204 9.59 -9.91 9.93
N LEU A 205 10.05 -8.69 10.20
CA LEU A 205 10.52 -7.74 9.16
C LEU A 205 12.04 -7.51 9.18
N GLY A 206 12.75 -8.06 10.19
CA GLY A 206 14.20 -7.92 10.31
C GLY A 206 14.67 -6.53 10.75
N VAL A 207 13.79 -5.73 11.37
CA VAL A 207 14.09 -4.37 11.84
C VAL A 207 14.56 -4.36 13.29
N THR A 208 15.30 -3.31 13.68
CA THR A 208 15.88 -3.16 15.01
C THR A 208 15.67 -1.78 15.61
N ASN A 209 15.33 -0.80 14.80
CA ASN A 209 15.07 0.57 15.19
C ASN A 209 13.61 0.94 14.83
N PHE A 210 12.91 1.56 15.77
CA PHE A 210 11.48 1.89 15.63
C PHE A 210 11.26 3.38 15.79
N ILE A 211 10.73 4.02 14.75
CA ILE A 211 10.37 5.44 14.72
C ILE A 211 8.85 5.51 14.81
N TRP A 212 8.35 5.86 15.99
CA TRP A 212 6.93 5.94 16.26
C TRP A 212 6.42 7.36 16.11
N LEU A 213 5.45 7.55 15.19
CA LEU A 213 4.63 8.75 15.09
C LEU A 213 3.36 8.53 15.91
N SER A 214 2.84 9.58 16.50
CA SER A 214 1.61 9.48 17.33
C SER A 214 0.38 9.05 16.51
N GLY A 215 0.30 9.50 15.25
CA GLY A 215 -0.90 9.35 14.44
C GLY A 215 -2.01 10.31 14.91
N ALA A 216 -3.27 9.90 14.78
CA ALA A 216 -4.42 10.62 15.28
C ALA A 216 -5.40 9.65 15.99
N PRO A 217 -6.25 10.12 16.94
CA PRO A 217 -7.25 9.27 17.54
C PRO A 217 -8.22 8.68 16.50
N PRO A 218 -8.64 7.40 16.64
CA PRO A 218 -9.51 6.73 15.67
C PRO A 218 -10.79 7.49 15.34
N GLU A 219 -11.43 8.07 16.35
CA GLU A 219 -12.64 8.88 16.19
C GLU A 219 -12.40 10.16 15.37
N VAL A 220 -11.19 10.71 15.41
CA VAL A 220 -10.79 11.85 14.60
C VAL A 220 -10.50 11.41 13.17
N CYS A 221 -9.79 10.30 12.99
CA CYS A 221 -9.50 9.73 11.69
C CYS A 221 -10.78 9.52 10.89
N GLU A 222 -11.73 8.79 11.47
CA GLU A 222 -12.98 8.46 10.78
C GLU A 222 -13.89 9.67 10.56
N GLN A 223 -14.12 10.50 11.62
CA GLN A 223 -15.14 11.54 11.58
C GLN A 223 -14.67 12.86 10.96
N GLN A 224 -13.39 13.19 11.09
CA GLN A 224 -12.86 14.48 10.67
C GLN A 224 -11.90 14.39 9.49
N LEU A 225 -11.05 13.34 9.44
CA LEU A 225 -10.00 13.22 8.43
C LEU A 225 -10.40 12.37 7.24
N GLY A 226 -11.49 11.61 7.38
CA GLY A 226 -11.95 10.72 6.33
C GLY A 226 -11.09 9.49 6.13
N ASP A 227 -10.28 9.14 7.13
CA ASP A 227 -9.37 8.01 7.15
C ASP A 227 -9.98 6.85 7.94
N GLY A 228 -10.11 5.68 7.32
CA GLY A 228 -10.60 4.45 7.94
C GLY A 228 -9.50 3.52 8.43
N THR A 229 -8.22 3.96 8.43
CA THR A 229 -7.04 3.13 8.72
C THR A 229 -6.39 3.43 10.06
N ASP A 230 -6.95 4.36 10.85
CA ASP A 230 -6.37 4.88 12.09
C ASP A 230 -5.03 5.61 11.87
N TYR A 231 -4.91 6.32 10.75
CA TYR A 231 -3.77 7.13 10.35
C TYR A 231 -2.55 6.29 9.97
N HIS A 232 -2.62 5.55 8.87
CA HIS A 232 -1.47 4.82 8.34
C HIS A 232 -0.26 5.73 8.10
N VAL A 233 0.94 5.19 8.24
CA VAL A 233 2.17 5.96 8.04
C VAL A 233 2.39 6.36 6.59
N ASP A 234 1.86 5.62 5.63
CA ASP A 234 2.05 5.85 4.19
C ASP A 234 1.35 7.11 3.65
N ILE A 235 0.49 7.75 4.46
CA ILE A 235 -0.04 9.09 4.21
C ILE A 235 0.70 10.19 5.02
N ALA A 236 1.45 9.79 6.06
CA ALA A 236 2.12 10.71 6.98
C ALA A 236 3.57 10.97 6.60
N ALA A 237 4.35 9.90 6.36
CA ALA A 237 5.79 10.01 6.10
C ALA A 237 6.32 8.77 5.38
N ARG A 238 7.31 8.95 4.50
CA ARG A 238 7.93 7.89 3.70
C ARG A 238 9.44 8.03 3.68
N PHE A 239 10.15 6.92 3.80
CA PHE A 239 11.58 6.91 3.51
C PHE A 239 11.84 7.09 2.01
N VAL A 240 12.86 7.87 1.66
CA VAL A 240 13.37 8.02 0.28
C VAL A 240 14.83 7.63 0.16
N ASP A 241 15.48 7.42 1.28
CA ASP A 241 16.85 6.93 1.42
C ASP A 241 17.00 6.41 2.87
N LYS A 242 18.13 5.80 3.21
CA LYS A 242 18.39 5.20 4.51
C LYS A 242 17.96 6.10 5.69
N ASN A 243 18.35 7.38 5.67
CA ASN A 243 18.03 8.35 6.73
C ASN A 243 17.32 9.60 6.21
N LYS A 244 16.73 9.56 5.00
CA LYS A 244 15.94 10.67 4.46
C LYS A 244 14.46 10.32 4.45
N VAL A 245 13.67 11.22 4.98
CA VAL A 245 12.22 11.05 5.12
C VAL A 245 11.49 12.21 4.48
N LEU A 246 10.59 11.89 3.53
CA LEU A 246 9.52 12.79 3.13
C LEU A 246 8.45 12.77 4.20
N TYR A 247 7.98 13.93 4.64
CA TYR A 247 6.86 14.03 5.57
C TYR A 247 5.77 14.93 5.01
N THR A 248 4.54 14.52 5.20
CA THR A 248 3.36 15.28 4.80
C THR A 248 3.25 16.57 5.61
N TRP A 249 2.99 17.71 4.92
CA TRP A 249 2.96 19.01 5.56
C TRP A 249 1.89 19.93 4.98
N THR A 250 1.42 20.85 5.80
CA THR A 250 0.61 22.00 5.40
C THR A 250 0.97 23.22 6.24
N ASP A 251 0.96 24.41 5.64
CA ASP A 251 1.06 25.68 6.36
C ASP A 251 -0.30 26.23 6.79
N ASP A 252 -1.38 25.62 6.28
CA ASP A 252 -2.75 26.01 6.64
C ASP A 252 -3.11 25.43 8.03
N LYS A 253 -3.11 26.32 9.04
CA LYS A 253 -3.49 25.97 10.40
C LYS A 253 -4.98 25.64 10.57
N ALA A 254 -5.81 25.91 9.57
CA ALA A 254 -7.21 25.52 9.55
C ALA A 254 -7.44 24.11 8.99
N ASP A 255 -6.42 23.51 8.35
CA ASP A 255 -6.48 22.11 7.93
C ASP A 255 -6.64 21.20 9.16
N PRO A 256 -7.63 20.33 9.22
CA PRO A 256 -7.89 19.47 10.38
C PRO A 256 -6.71 18.53 10.70
N ARG A 257 -5.82 18.26 9.75
CA ARG A 257 -4.60 17.44 9.93
C ARG A 257 -3.46 18.22 10.59
N TYR A 258 -3.45 19.56 10.53
CA TYR A 258 -2.33 20.39 10.97
C TYR A 258 -1.78 20.03 12.39
N PRO A 259 -2.59 19.86 13.44
CA PRO A 259 -2.08 19.54 14.77
C PRO A 259 -1.35 18.18 14.82
N TYR A 260 -1.79 17.20 14.04
CA TYR A 260 -1.17 15.87 13.97
C TYR A 260 0.12 15.91 13.16
N LEU A 261 0.12 16.63 12.02
CA LEU A 261 1.32 16.83 11.19
C LEU A 261 2.41 17.57 11.96
N LEU A 262 2.04 18.54 12.80
CA LEU A 262 2.99 19.24 13.66
C LEU A 262 3.62 18.30 14.70
N ASN A 263 2.82 17.42 15.31
CA ASN A 263 3.33 16.40 16.23
C ASN A 263 4.29 15.44 15.52
N HIS A 264 3.90 14.94 14.33
CA HIS A 264 4.76 14.06 13.53
C HIS A 264 6.09 14.74 13.16
N LEU A 265 6.08 16.01 12.80
CA LEU A 265 7.33 16.75 12.51
C LEU A 265 8.24 16.79 13.74
N VAL A 266 7.72 17.08 14.94
CA VAL A 266 8.50 17.10 16.18
C VAL A 266 9.06 15.71 16.50
N GLU A 267 8.27 14.65 16.32
CA GLU A 267 8.69 13.27 16.53
C GLU A 267 9.79 12.85 15.54
N LEU A 268 9.64 13.20 14.26
CA LEU A 268 10.65 12.94 13.23
C LEU A 268 11.97 13.72 13.47
N GLN A 269 11.89 14.96 13.97
CA GLN A 269 13.07 15.75 14.32
C GLN A 269 13.87 15.16 15.49
N ALA A 270 13.21 14.41 16.36
CA ALA A 270 13.82 13.74 17.49
C ALA A 270 14.31 12.31 17.16
N ALA A 271 13.92 11.76 16.01
CA ALA A 271 14.23 10.39 15.62
C ALA A 271 15.60 10.27 14.94
N CYS A 272 16.17 9.07 15.05
CA CYS A 272 17.39 8.67 14.35
C CYS A 272 17.16 7.37 13.58
N ASP A 273 18.04 7.07 12.64
CA ASP A 273 18.08 5.78 11.97
C ASP A 273 18.71 4.68 12.86
N GLU A 274 18.88 3.47 12.34
CA GLU A 274 19.44 2.31 13.06
C GLU A 274 20.91 2.47 13.47
N ASP A 275 21.64 3.40 12.86
CA ASP A 275 23.05 3.74 13.21
C ASP A 275 23.13 4.91 14.20
N GLY A 276 22.00 5.51 14.56
CA GLY A 276 21.90 6.67 15.44
C GLY A 276 22.10 8.01 14.72
N ASP A 277 22.09 8.02 13.40
CA ASP A 277 22.20 9.24 12.60
C ASP A 277 20.84 9.97 12.54
N PRO A 278 20.81 11.31 12.71
CA PRO A 278 19.58 12.08 12.61
C PRO A 278 18.94 11.98 11.22
N LEU A 279 17.60 12.02 11.19
CA LEU A 279 16.86 12.00 9.93
C LEU A 279 16.98 13.33 9.17
N THR A 280 17.15 13.25 7.85
CA THR A 280 17.02 14.39 6.95
C THR A 280 15.56 14.48 6.49
N LEU A 281 14.88 15.56 6.88
CA LEU A 281 13.44 15.73 6.65
C LEU A 281 13.15 16.62 5.43
N ILE A 282 12.26 16.16 4.55
CA ILE A 282 11.86 16.87 3.33
C ILE A 282 10.35 17.05 3.36
N PRO A 283 9.80 18.28 3.37
CA PRO A 283 8.36 18.50 3.39
C PRO A 283 7.74 18.16 2.04
N LEU A 284 6.62 17.44 2.08
CA LEU A 284 5.74 17.16 0.95
C LEU A 284 4.37 17.77 1.23
N TYR A 285 4.13 18.94 0.63
CA TYR A 285 2.94 19.72 0.90
C TYR A 285 1.67 19.03 0.41
N LEU A 286 0.65 19.02 1.23
CA LEU A 286 -0.68 18.52 0.90
C LEU A 286 -1.34 19.28 -0.27
N PRO A 287 -2.39 18.72 -0.89
CA PRO A 287 -3.25 19.47 -1.80
C PRO A 287 -3.80 20.73 -1.11
N GLU A 288 -3.62 21.89 -1.74
CA GLU A 288 -4.09 23.17 -1.21
C GLU A 288 -5.63 23.18 -1.10
N GLY A 289 -6.15 23.59 0.06
CA GLY A 289 -7.58 23.65 0.35
C GLY A 289 -8.22 22.29 0.64
N GLY A 290 -7.43 21.21 0.69
CA GLY A 290 -7.92 19.85 0.88
C GLY A 290 -8.66 19.28 -0.34
N ILE A 291 -9.00 18.00 -0.27
CA ILE A 291 -9.84 17.32 -1.27
C ILE A 291 -11.10 16.85 -0.58
N TYR A 292 -12.24 17.11 -1.20
CA TYR A 292 -13.54 16.72 -0.68
C TYR A 292 -14.23 15.76 -1.63
N SER A 293 -14.83 14.70 -1.10
CA SER A 293 -15.67 13.81 -1.89
C SER A 293 -16.93 14.54 -2.34
N ILE A 294 -17.21 14.50 -3.64
CA ILE A 294 -18.42 15.10 -4.22
C ILE A 294 -19.51 14.05 -4.27
N GLY A 295 -20.56 14.22 -3.43
CA GLY A 295 -21.78 13.38 -3.45
C GLY A 295 -21.79 12.23 -2.45
N GLU A 296 -22.94 11.53 -2.38
CA GLU A 296 -23.31 10.46 -1.44
C GLU A 296 -22.43 9.21 -1.59
N ARG A 297 -21.16 9.27 -1.23
CA ARG A 297 -20.22 8.20 -1.57
C ARG A 297 -19.69 7.39 -0.42
N ARG A 298 -20.00 7.70 0.78
CA ARG A 298 -19.75 6.76 1.87
C ARG A 298 -20.99 5.93 2.09
N ASP A 299 -20.79 4.63 2.16
CA ASP A 299 -21.78 3.74 2.78
C ASP A 299 -22.24 4.45 4.07
N PRO A 300 -23.55 4.71 4.24
CA PRO A 300 -24.07 5.30 5.47
C PRO A 300 -23.67 4.51 6.74
N ALA A 301 -23.27 3.24 6.58
CA ALA A 301 -22.65 2.42 7.62
C ALA A 301 -21.22 2.86 7.97
N LEU A 302 -20.55 3.63 7.10
CA LEU A 302 -19.19 4.15 7.27
C LEU A 302 -19.13 5.58 7.84
N GLY A 303 -20.25 6.10 8.31
CA GLY A 303 -20.36 7.41 8.94
C GLY A 303 -20.59 8.57 7.95
N SER A 304 -21.37 9.54 8.34
CA SER A 304 -21.60 10.79 7.62
C SER A 304 -20.44 11.76 7.87
N GLY A 305 -19.25 11.41 7.41
CA GLY A 305 -18.06 12.27 7.54
C GLY A 305 -18.26 13.63 6.84
N SER A 306 -17.40 14.57 7.15
CA SER A 306 -17.35 15.94 6.60
C SER A 306 -17.23 16.00 5.06
N GLY A 307 -17.11 14.88 4.37
CA GLY A 307 -16.73 14.79 2.95
C GLY A 307 -15.25 15.07 2.71
N PHE A 308 -14.50 15.43 3.73
CA PHE A 308 -13.05 15.59 3.67
C PHE A 308 -12.38 14.23 3.44
N THR A 309 -11.28 14.22 2.69
CA THR A 309 -10.51 13.01 2.40
C THR A 309 -9.08 13.17 2.94
N ASP A 310 -8.45 12.06 3.26
CA ASP A 310 -7.06 11.98 3.71
C ASP A 310 -6.04 12.16 2.59
N ALA A 311 -6.43 12.78 1.48
CA ALA A 311 -5.62 12.98 0.30
C ALA A 311 -4.21 13.47 0.63
N ALA A 312 -3.20 12.64 0.31
CA ALA A 312 -1.79 12.95 0.54
C ALA A 312 -0.93 12.48 -0.64
N TYR A 313 0.03 13.32 -1.06
CA TYR A 313 1.00 12.91 -2.08
C TYR A 313 1.98 11.85 -1.57
N ALA A 314 2.11 11.68 -0.25
CA ALA A 314 2.93 10.63 0.35
C ALA A 314 2.46 9.21 0.00
N ASN A 315 1.20 9.06 -0.43
CA ASN A 315 0.66 7.77 -0.88
C ASN A 315 1.07 7.44 -2.33
N TYR A 316 2.36 7.67 -2.66
CA TYR A 316 2.98 7.31 -3.94
C TYR A 316 3.54 5.89 -3.90
N LEU A 317 3.76 5.29 -5.07
CA LEU A 317 4.45 4.01 -5.24
C LEU A 317 5.81 4.23 -5.90
N VAL A 318 6.86 3.61 -5.36
CA VAL A 318 8.20 3.55 -5.99
C VAL A 318 8.40 2.16 -6.60
N THR A 319 8.91 2.10 -7.82
CA THR A 319 9.40 0.87 -8.43
C THR A 319 10.72 1.14 -9.16
N ASN A 320 11.25 0.19 -9.91
CA ASN A 320 12.62 0.20 -10.46
C ASN A 320 13.06 1.53 -11.11
N ASP A 321 12.31 2.01 -12.10
CA ASP A 321 12.64 3.22 -12.86
C ASP A 321 11.50 4.25 -12.84
N LEU A 322 10.51 4.04 -11.95
CA LEU A 322 9.26 4.79 -11.95
C LEU A 322 8.80 5.11 -10.53
N VAL A 323 8.25 6.30 -10.34
CA VAL A 323 7.42 6.68 -9.20
C VAL A 323 6.05 7.07 -9.72
N LEU A 324 5.00 6.39 -9.26
CA LEU A 324 3.63 6.81 -9.50
C LEU A 324 3.18 7.70 -8.34
N ILE A 325 2.81 8.96 -8.65
CA ILE A 325 2.36 9.92 -7.65
C ILE A 325 0.87 10.23 -7.81
N PRO A 326 0.09 10.29 -6.72
CA PRO A 326 -1.28 10.77 -6.77
C PRO A 326 -1.38 12.17 -7.38
N ALA A 327 -2.37 12.37 -8.25
CA ALA A 327 -2.70 13.69 -8.79
C ALA A 327 -4.18 14.00 -8.49
N PHE A 328 -4.40 15.17 -7.90
CA PHE A 328 -5.71 15.59 -7.42
C PHE A 328 -6.33 16.70 -8.28
N GLY A 329 -5.65 17.11 -9.36
CA GLY A 329 -6.04 18.31 -10.13
C GLY A 329 -5.79 19.61 -9.36
N ASN A 330 -4.79 19.60 -8.48
CA ASN A 330 -4.47 20.64 -7.53
C ASN A 330 -3.20 21.43 -7.93
N VAL A 331 -3.09 22.68 -7.52
CA VAL A 331 -1.92 23.53 -7.82
C VAL A 331 -0.62 22.96 -7.24
N ASN A 332 -0.70 22.15 -6.20
CA ASN A 332 0.46 21.49 -5.58
C ASN A 332 0.88 20.18 -6.29
N ASP A 333 0.12 19.65 -7.27
CA ASP A 333 0.50 18.45 -8.00
C ASP A 333 1.91 18.57 -8.63
N VAL A 334 2.20 19.71 -9.29
CA VAL A 334 3.49 19.96 -9.93
C VAL A 334 4.63 20.10 -8.91
N LYS A 335 4.36 20.74 -7.76
CA LYS A 335 5.36 20.88 -6.68
C LYS A 335 5.70 19.53 -6.09
N ALA A 336 4.71 18.69 -5.80
CA ALA A 336 4.89 17.35 -5.27
C ALA A 336 5.69 16.46 -6.23
N GLN A 337 5.38 16.50 -7.53
CA GLN A 337 6.17 15.82 -8.57
C GLN A 337 7.64 16.27 -8.56
N SER A 338 7.89 17.59 -8.44
CA SER A 338 9.26 18.13 -8.42
C SER A 338 10.04 17.69 -7.20
N VAL A 339 9.39 17.61 -6.03
CA VAL A 339 10.02 17.10 -4.79
C VAL A 339 10.42 15.63 -4.97
N LEU A 340 9.50 14.79 -5.46
CA LEU A 340 9.80 13.37 -5.69
C LEU A 340 10.86 13.14 -6.77
N ALA A 341 10.88 13.94 -7.84
CA ALA A 341 11.94 13.89 -8.85
C ALA A 341 13.31 14.24 -8.25
N GLY A 342 13.37 15.15 -7.27
CA GLY A 342 14.58 15.45 -6.53
C GLY A 342 15.03 14.32 -5.60
N CYS A 343 14.08 13.57 -5.01
CA CYS A 343 14.36 12.41 -4.17
C CYS A 343 14.77 11.17 -4.97
N PHE A 344 14.21 11.00 -6.15
CA PHE A 344 14.43 9.83 -7.02
C PHE A 344 14.95 10.23 -8.41
N PRO A 345 16.16 10.80 -8.52
CA PRO A 345 16.64 11.43 -9.76
C PRO A 345 16.77 10.47 -10.95
N ASN A 346 16.85 9.17 -10.70
CA ASN A 346 16.96 8.12 -11.72
C ASN A 346 15.62 7.45 -12.05
N ARG A 347 14.50 7.98 -11.54
CA ARG A 347 13.16 7.46 -11.78
C ARG A 347 12.27 8.50 -12.45
N ALA A 348 11.45 8.06 -13.40
CA ALA A 348 10.40 8.90 -13.95
C ALA A 348 9.31 9.10 -12.90
N VAL A 349 8.87 10.33 -12.67
CA VAL A 349 7.75 10.64 -11.78
C VAL A 349 6.51 10.88 -12.61
N VAL A 350 5.53 9.99 -12.53
CA VAL A 350 4.32 10.00 -13.36
C VAL A 350 3.09 10.24 -12.49
N PRO A 351 2.35 11.33 -12.74
CA PRO A 351 1.13 11.63 -12.01
C PRO A 351 -0.03 10.73 -12.47
N VAL A 352 -0.77 10.19 -11.52
CA VAL A 352 -1.97 9.38 -11.76
C VAL A 352 -3.17 10.08 -11.12
N PRO A 353 -4.22 10.42 -11.91
CA PRO A 353 -5.46 10.98 -11.37
C PRO A 353 -6.15 9.99 -10.42
N VAL A 354 -6.34 10.37 -9.15
CA VAL A 354 -6.84 9.48 -8.09
C VAL A 354 -8.04 10.02 -7.31
N VAL A 355 -8.63 11.14 -7.72
CA VAL A 355 -9.72 11.79 -6.96
C VAL A 355 -10.86 10.82 -6.63
N SER A 356 -11.23 9.94 -7.57
CA SER A 356 -12.28 8.93 -7.32
C SER A 356 -11.83 7.85 -6.34
N LEU A 357 -10.57 7.43 -6.39
CA LEU A 357 -10.00 6.46 -5.47
C LEU A 357 -9.87 7.06 -4.06
N THR A 358 -9.37 8.28 -3.96
CA THR A 358 -9.22 8.97 -2.67
C THR A 358 -10.57 9.21 -1.97
N ALA A 359 -11.65 9.34 -2.73
CA ALA A 359 -13.00 9.42 -2.16
C ALA A 359 -13.44 8.12 -1.44
N GLU A 360 -12.75 7.00 -1.69
CA GLU A 360 -12.99 5.71 -1.03
C GLU A 360 -12.05 5.48 0.19
N GLY A 361 -11.05 6.36 0.41
CA GLY A 361 -10.20 6.33 1.60
C GLY A 361 -8.76 5.91 1.33
N GLY A 362 -8.18 6.21 0.16
CA GLY A 362 -6.77 5.93 -0.13
C GLY A 362 -6.32 6.42 -1.48
N ALA A 363 -5.08 6.07 -1.87
CA ALA A 363 -4.54 6.41 -3.18
C ALA A 363 -3.67 5.25 -3.74
N ILE A 364 -2.63 5.56 -4.50
CA ILE A 364 -1.84 4.59 -5.28
C ILE A 364 -1.18 3.54 -4.40
N HIS A 365 -0.56 3.95 -3.29
CA HIS A 365 0.15 3.03 -2.40
C HIS A 365 -0.80 2.02 -1.78
N CYS A 366 -1.95 2.47 -1.30
CA CYS A 366 -2.96 1.64 -0.66
C CYS A 366 -3.49 0.49 -1.55
N VAL A 367 -3.46 0.64 -2.87
CA VAL A 367 -3.97 -0.37 -3.81
C VAL A 367 -2.88 -1.19 -4.49
N THR A 368 -1.61 -0.97 -4.11
CA THR A 368 -0.45 -1.62 -4.72
C THR A 368 0.43 -2.31 -3.68
N GLN A 369 1.08 -3.42 -4.05
CA GLN A 369 2.09 -4.06 -3.22
C GLN A 369 3.28 -4.46 -4.09
N GLN A 370 4.48 -3.97 -3.74
CA GLN A 370 5.71 -4.34 -4.42
C GLN A 370 6.19 -5.73 -4.01
N GLN A 371 6.64 -6.50 -4.99
CA GLN A 371 7.36 -7.76 -4.78
C GLN A 371 8.85 -7.51 -5.05
N PRO A 372 9.72 -7.62 -4.05
CA PRO A 372 11.15 -7.43 -4.23
C PRO A 372 11.74 -8.50 -5.13
N THR A 373 12.85 -8.19 -5.80
CA THR A 373 13.61 -9.16 -6.60
C THR A 373 14.17 -10.26 -5.71
N ALA A 374 13.96 -11.50 -6.15
CA ALA A 374 14.43 -12.68 -5.44
C ALA A 374 14.95 -13.75 -6.38
N LEU A 375 15.90 -14.57 -5.90
CA LEU A 375 16.43 -15.71 -6.66
C LEU A 375 15.45 -16.88 -6.64
N GLY A 376 15.26 -17.50 -7.79
CA GLY A 376 14.46 -18.73 -7.94
C GLY A 376 12.94 -18.49 -8.07
N VAL A 377 12.47 -17.25 -8.11
CA VAL A 377 11.09 -16.92 -8.46
C VAL A 377 11.04 -16.69 -9.97
N ASP A 378 10.56 -17.69 -10.71
CA ASP A 378 10.37 -17.56 -12.17
C ASP A 378 8.94 -17.06 -12.45
N LEU A 379 8.83 -15.77 -12.69
CA LEU A 379 7.57 -15.13 -13.12
C LEU A 379 7.30 -15.34 -14.63
N THR A 380 8.27 -15.91 -15.38
CA THR A 380 8.13 -16.17 -16.81
C THR A 380 7.69 -17.60 -17.11
N ALA A 381 7.72 -18.49 -16.11
CA ALA A 381 7.24 -19.85 -16.27
C ALA A 381 5.76 -19.83 -16.68
N ASP A 382 5.48 -20.41 -17.85
CA ASP A 382 4.13 -20.53 -18.40
C ASP A 382 3.27 -21.43 -17.51
N ARG A 383 2.66 -20.84 -16.49
CA ARG A 383 1.77 -21.52 -15.54
C ARG A 383 0.31 -21.46 -16.03
N GLY A 384 0.09 -21.73 -17.32
CA GLY A 384 -1.24 -21.92 -17.89
C GLY A 384 -1.90 -20.66 -18.42
N HIS A 385 -1.13 -19.73 -18.96
CA HIS A 385 -1.68 -18.63 -19.73
C HIS A 385 -2.31 -19.17 -21.03
N GLN A 386 -3.61 -19.09 -21.16
CA GLN A 386 -4.23 -19.23 -22.47
C GLN A 386 -3.76 -18.03 -23.30
N HIS A 387 -2.81 -18.26 -24.22
CA HIS A 387 -2.48 -17.31 -25.25
C HIS A 387 -3.77 -16.95 -26.01
N ILE A 388 -4.19 -15.71 -25.91
CA ILE A 388 -5.17 -15.19 -26.86
C ILE A 388 -4.39 -15.05 -28.17
N ASP A 389 -4.59 -16.02 -29.06
CA ASP A 389 -4.13 -15.94 -30.44
C ASP A 389 -4.87 -14.78 -31.09
N THR A 390 -4.24 -13.61 -31.13
CA THR A 390 -4.73 -12.47 -31.89
C THR A 390 -4.41 -12.74 -33.35
N GLY A 391 -5.17 -13.65 -33.97
CA GLY A 391 -5.19 -13.85 -35.40
C GLY A 391 -5.63 -12.55 -36.09
N VAL A 392 -4.65 -11.75 -36.56
CA VAL A 392 -4.78 -10.73 -37.57
C VAL A 392 -3.92 -11.15 -38.74
#